data_7a76be0f60a99531b2f9761e56c2006a
#
_entry.id   7a76be0f60a99531b2f9761e56c2006a
#
_cell.length_a   1.000
_cell.length_b   1.000
_cell.length_c   1.000
_cell.angle_alpha   90.00
_cell.angle_beta   90.00
_cell.angle_gamma   90.00
#
_symmetry.space_group_name_H-M   'P 1'
#
loop_
_entity.id
_entity.type
_entity.pdbx_description
1 polymer ?
#
loop_
_entity_poly.entity_id
_entity_poly.type
_entity_poly.pdbx_seq_one_letter_code
_entity_poly.pdbx_strand_id
1 'polypeptide(L)'
;MNRVFVLSPANCNGLRARWMLRKNSRSEIAQRLRGEGVSLGEVFSFLSALYFRGKLAYAQTFAEPPSNCPGILIITPTAGLMPDDTMIRLSKLHGFRRGRIHVKNRHYCSSLRRSARLLATQMGSDCELVLLGSLATGKYLDLLKPIFGSRLRVPQEFIGRGDMSRGGLLLRCVRENRELNYVAAETVTPLPSKSRRNQSHNVSNPTALPPSYDDSVL
;
A
#
# COMPACT_ATOMS: atom_id res chain seq x y z
N MET A 1 19.60 -16.52 -2.65
CA MET A 1 19.61 -15.66 -1.42
C MET A 1 18.19 -15.52 -0.95
N ASN A 2 17.88 -15.87 0.30
CA ASN A 2 16.50 -15.83 0.80
C ASN A 2 15.93 -14.41 0.77
N ARG A 3 14.62 -14.31 0.49
CA ARG A 3 13.95 -13.02 0.31
C ARG A 3 12.51 -13.03 0.79
N VAL A 4 12.18 -12.03 1.59
CA VAL A 4 10.85 -11.76 2.10
C VAL A 4 10.39 -10.39 1.61
N PHE A 5 9.12 -10.28 1.21
CA PHE A 5 8.54 -9.03 0.74
C PHE A 5 7.63 -8.38 1.79
N VAL A 6 7.77 -7.08 1.95
CA VAL A 6 6.86 -6.25 2.73
C VAL A 6 6.14 -5.28 1.82
N LEU A 7 4.82 -5.39 1.76
CA LEU A 7 3.96 -4.57 0.91
C LEU A 7 3.38 -3.39 1.68
N SER A 8 3.48 -2.19 1.11
CA SER A 8 2.70 -1.06 1.63
C SER A 8 1.20 -1.29 1.43
N PRO A 9 0.35 -0.87 2.37
CA PRO A 9 -1.08 -1.20 2.37
C PRO A 9 -1.87 -0.49 1.27
N ALA A 10 -3.08 -0.98 1.04
CA ALA A 10 -4.12 -0.28 0.30
C ALA A 10 -4.77 0.82 1.17
N ASN A 11 -5.43 1.78 0.51
CA ASN A 11 -6.20 2.81 1.20
C ASN A 11 -7.55 2.25 1.69
N CYS A 12 -7.66 1.98 2.98
CA CYS A 12 -8.89 1.48 3.59
C CYS A 12 -10.03 2.54 3.71
N ASN A 13 -9.78 3.80 3.34
CA ASN A 13 -10.77 4.88 3.35
C ASN A 13 -11.21 5.33 1.94
N GLY A 14 -10.70 4.67 0.90
CA GLY A 14 -11.05 4.93 -0.48
C GLY A 14 -12.49 4.54 -0.83
N LEU A 15 -12.92 4.87 -2.05
CA LEU A 15 -14.27 4.62 -2.55
C LEU A 15 -14.64 3.13 -2.51
N ARG A 16 -13.74 2.25 -2.94
CA ARG A 16 -13.96 0.80 -2.94
C ARG A 16 -14.16 0.24 -1.53
N ALA A 17 -13.42 0.75 -0.52
CA ALA A 17 -13.61 0.39 0.87
C ALA A 17 -14.99 0.81 1.38
N ARG A 18 -15.45 2.02 1.00
CA ARG A 18 -16.80 2.48 1.34
C ARG A 18 -17.90 1.59 0.74
N TRP A 19 -17.73 1.17 -0.51
CA TRP A 19 -18.67 0.25 -1.16
C TRP A 19 -18.69 -1.12 -0.48
N MET A 20 -17.56 -1.71 -0.22
CA MET A 20 -17.44 -3.01 0.45
C MET A 20 -18.09 -3.00 1.84
N LEU A 21 -17.98 -1.89 2.56
CA LEU A 21 -18.47 -1.75 3.95
C LEU A 21 -19.95 -1.35 4.06
N ARG A 22 -20.67 -1.07 2.96
CA ARG A 22 -22.11 -0.82 2.99
C ARG A 22 -22.85 -2.06 3.48
N LYS A 23 -23.81 -1.90 4.40
CA LYS A 23 -24.64 -3.03 4.90
C LYS A 23 -25.24 -3.87 3.77
N ASN A 24 -25.73 -3.21 2.72
CA ASN A 24 -26.40 -3.83 1.59
C ASN A 24 -25.46 -4.14 0.40
N SER A 25 -24.13 -4.15 0.60
CA SER A 25 -23.21 -4.52 -0.46
C SER A 25 -23.40 -5.98 -0.84
N ARG A 26 -23.77 -6.23 -2.10
CA ARG A 26 -24.00 -7.56 -2.67
C ARG A 26 -22.76 -8.12 -3.35
N SER A 27 -21.62 -7.42 -3.34
CA SER A 27 -20.39 -7.96 -3.92
C SER A 27 -19.97 -9.21 -3.16
N GLU A 28 -19.53 -10.23 -3.90
CA GLU A 28 -19.07 -11.52 -3.34
C GLU A 28 -18.05 -11.32 -2.21
N ILE A 29 -17.02 -10.51 -2.45
CA ILE A 29 -15.99 -10.23 -1.46
C ILE A 29 -16.54 -9.58 -0.17
N ALA A 30 -17.60 -8.76 -0.28
CA ALA A 30 -18.23 -8.15 0.89
C ALA A 30 -19.06 -9.17 1.67
N GLN A 31 -19.69 -10.14 1.00
CA GLN A 31 -20.42 -11.23 1.63
C GLN A 31 -19.46 -12.18 2.37
N ARG A 32 -18.40 -12.61 1.70
CA ARG A 32 -17.35 -13.45 2.30
C ARG A 32 -16.69 -12.76 3.50
N LEU A 33 -16.40 -11.46 3.39
CA LEU A 33 -15.80 -10.68 4.50
C LEU A 33 -16.70 -10.61 5.75
N ARG A 34 -18.04 -10.69 5.58
CA ARG A 34 -19.00 -10.74 6.70
C ARG A 34 -19.13 -12.14 7.29
N GLY A 35 -19.00 -13.17 6.49
CA GLY A 35 -19.15 -14.56 6.88
C GLY A 35 -17.83 -15.22 7.27
N GLU A 36 -17.27 -16.01 6.37
CA GLU A 36 -16.06 -16.83 6.58
C GLU A 36 -14.77 -16.02 6.74
N GLY A 37 -14.72 -14.82 6.16
CA GLY A 37 -13.53 -14.00 6.06
C GLY A 37 -12.94 -14.02 4.65
N VAL A 38 -11.92 -13.18 4.43
CA VAL A 38 -11.18 -13.08 3.16
C VAL A 38 -9.73 -12.83 3.48
N SER A 39 -8.79 -13.35 2.70
CA SER A 39 -7.38 -13.10 2.91
C SER A 39 -7.05 -11.60 2.80
N LEU A 40 -6.10 -11.13 3.59
CA LEU A 40 -5.69 -9.73 3.62
C LEU A 40 -5.19 -9.25 2.24
N GLY A 41 -4.46 -10.12 1.53
CA GLY A 41 -3.97 -9.85 0.18
C GLY A 41 -5.10 -9.62 -0.81
N GLU A 42 -6.15 -10.46 -0.77
CA GLU A 42 -7.33 -10.33 -1.64
C GLU A 42 -8.12 -9.05 -1.33
N VAL A 43 -8.37 -8.77 -0.04
CA VAL A 43 -9.04 -7.52 0.36
C VAL A 43 -8.28 -6.30 -0.13
N PHE A 44 -6.97 -6.25 0.08
CA PHE A 44 -6.17 -5.08 -0.33
C PHE A 44 -6.01 -4.97 -1.85
N SER A 45 -6.02 -6.09 -2.57
CA SER A 45 -6.06 -6.12 -4.03
C SER A 45 -7.36 -5.53 -4.57
N PHE A 46 -8.48 -5.84 -3.93
CA PHE A 46 -9.77 -5.23 -4.26
C PHE A 46 -9.77 -3.71 -3.99
N LEU A 47 -9.24 -3.29 -2.84
CA LEU A 47 -9.26 -1.87 -2.42
C LEU A 47 -8.40 -0.96 -3.30
N SER A 48 -7.23 -1.40 -3.71
CA SER A 48 -6.22 -0.57 -4.39
C SER A 48 -6.08 -0.84 -5.89
N ALA A 49 -6.78 -1.86 -6.42
CA ALA A 49 -6.69 -2.24 -7.83
C ALA A 49 -5.24 -2.50 -8.32
N LEU A 50 -4.81 -1.79 -9.38
CA LEU A 50 -3.59 -2.10 -10.14
C LEU A 50 -2.33 -2.17 -9.29
N TYR A 51 -2.07 -1.16 -8.46
CA TYR A 51 -0.78 -1.08 -7.76
C TYR A 51 -0.63 -2.17 -6.69
N PHE A 52 -1.67 -2.41 -5.88
CA PHE A 52 -1.56 -3.46 -4.86
C PHE A 52 -1.55 -4.86 -5.48
N ARG A 53 -2.37 -5.11 -6.49
CA ARG A 53 -2.34 -6.38 -7.24
C ARG A 53 -0.97 -6.64 -7.87
N GLY A 54 -0.35 -5.60 -8.44
CA GLY A 54 1.01 -5.72 -8.98
C GLY A 54 2.03 -6.09 -7.92
N LYS A 55 1.98 -5.46 -6.72
CA LYS A 55 2.86 -5.80 -5.61
C LYS A 55 2.67 -7.23 -5.13
N LEU A 56 1.42 -7.65 -4.95
CA LEU A 56 1.10 -8.98 -4.46
C LEU A 56 1.55 -10.06 -5.46
N ALA A 57 1.17 -9.92 -6.73
CA ALA A 57 1.56 -10.85 -7.78
C ALA A 57 3.09 -10.96 -7.91
N TYR A 58 3.78 -9.82 -7.87
CA TYR A 58 5.25 -9.78 -7.93
C TYR A 58 5.88 -10.50 -6.73
N ALA A 59 5.40 -10.21 -5.52
CA ALA A 59 5.91 -10.86 -4.33
C ALA A 59 5.62 -12.39 -4.33
N GLN A 60 4.47 -12.80 -4.80
CA GLN A 60 4.11 -14.23 -4.94
C GLN A 60 5.00 -14.97 -5.96
N THR A 61 5.48 -14.26 -7.00
CA THR A 61 6.38 -14.84 -8.01
C THR A 61 7.81 -14.97 -7.51
N PHE A 62 8.30 -14.00 -6.71
CA PHE A 62 9.73 -13.87 -6.41
C PHE A 62 10.09 -14.01 -4.93
N ALA A 63 9.14 -14.37 -4.06
CA ALA A 63 9.46 -14.62 -2.65
C ALA A 63 10.17 -15.97 -2.49
N GLU A 64 11.28 -15.93 -1.76
CA GLU A 64 12.10 -17.10 -1.39
C GLU A 64 12.38 -17.05 0.12
N PRO A 65 11.35 -17.25 0.98
CA PRO A 65 11.53 -17.11 2.41
C PRO A 65 12.33 -18.27 3.01
N PRO A 66 12.99 -18.05 4.15
CA PRO A 66 13.50 -19.15 4.98
C PRO A 66 12.37 -20.06 5.46
N SER A 67 12.71 -21.28 5.86
CA SER A 67 11.74 -22.19 6.50
C SER A 67 11.08 -21.50 7.71
N ASN A 68 9.78 -21.69 7.86
CA ASN A 68 8.99 -21.11 8.95
C ASN A 68 8.92 -19.56 8.98
N CYS A 69 9.26 -18.89 7.87
CA CYS A 69 9.08 -17.45 7.72
C CYS A 69 8.05 -17.15 6.62
N PRO A 70 7.06 -16.28 6.85
CA PRO A 70 6.14 -15.88 5.79
C PRO A 70 6.89 -15.12 4.69
N GLY A 71 6.68 -15.50 3.42
CA GLY A 71 7.33 -14.87 2.27
C GLY A 71 6.82 -13.46 1.96
N ILE A 72 5.57 -13.19 2.33
CA ILE A 72 4.88 -11.95 2.02
C ILE A 72 4.15 -11.42 3.25
N LEU A 73 4.46 -10.18 3.60
CA LEU A 73 3.78 -9.48 4.69
C LEU A 73 3.24 -8.14 4.19
N ILE A 74 2.15 -7.73 4.77
CA ILE A 74 1.48 -6.47 4.45
C ILE A 74 1.55 -5.55 5.68
N ILE A 75 2.02 -4.33 5.49
CA ILE A 75 1.94 -3.28 6.52
C ILE A 75 0.47 -2.93 6.74
N THR A 76 0.02 -2.96 7.98
CA THR A 76 -1.36 -2.61 8.33
C THR A 76 -1.41 -1.36 9.22
N PRO A 77 -2.51 -0.60 9.21
CA PRO A 77 -2.61 0.62 10.00
C PRO A 77 -2.60 0.42 11.52
N THR A 78 -2.98 -0.78 12.01
CA THR A 78 -3.19 -1.01 13.44
C THR A 78 -2.55 -2.28 13.99
N ALA A 79 -2.15 -3.23 13.14
CA ALA A 79 -1.66 -4.54 13.58
C ALA A 79 -0.19 -4.83 13.17
N GLY A 80 0.53 -3.81 12.67
CA GLY A 80 1.90 -3.99 12.20
C GLY A 80 1.96 -4.78 10.90
N LEU A 81 2.91 -5.71 10.78
CA LEU A 81 3.04 -6.64 9.66
C LEU A 81 2.10 -7.82 9.84
N MET A 82 1.39 -8.20 8.80
CA MET A 82 0.54 -9.40 8.76
C MET A 82 0.80 -10.17 7.46
N PRO A 83 0.88 -11.51 7.50
CA PRO A 83 0.93 -12.32 6.28
C PRO A 83 -0.23 -12.03 5.33
N ASP A 84 0.02 -12.11 4.02
CA ASP A 84 -0.97 -11.79 2.98
C ASP A 84 -2.15 -12.77 2.95
N ASP A 85 -1.94 -14.01 3.36
CA ASP A 85 -2.94 -15.08 3.47
C ASP A 85 -3.80 -14.99 4.75
N THR A 86 -3.45 -14.10 5.69
CA THR A 86 -4.20 -13.95 6.94
C THR A 86 -5.68 -13.66 6.66
N MET A 87 -6.56 -14.53 7.14
CA MET A 87 -8.01 -14.33 7.02
C MET A 87 -8.46 -13.18 7.91
N ILE A 88 -9.10 -12.19 7.30
CA ILE A 88 -9.69 -11.06 8.02
C ILE A 88 -11.20 -11.00 7.80
N ARG A 89 -11.90 -10.46 8.80
CA ARG A 89 -13.33 -10.20 8.76
C ARG A 89 -13.62 -8.70 8.76
N LEU A 90 -14.87 -8.34 8.58
CA LEU A 90 -15.35 -6.96 8.50
C LEU A 90 -14.88 -6.08 9.68
N SER A 91 -14.89 -6.64 10.90
CA SER A 91 -14.44 -5.93 12.11
C SER A 91 -12.97 -5.50 12.03
N LYS A 92 -12.11 -6.36 11.48
CA LYS A 92 -10.68 -6.06 11.28
C LYS A 92 -10.48 -4.93 10.26
N LEU A 93 -11.22 -4.96 9.16
CA LEU A 93 -11.18 -3.89 8.16
C LEU A 93 -11.69 -2.55 8.72
N HIS A 94 -12.72 -2.56 9.57
CA HIS A 94 -13.15 -1.37 10.32
C HIS A 94 -12.06 -0.84 11.25
N GLY A 95 -11.30 -1.73 11.89
CA GLY A 95 -10.11 -1.36 12.67
C GLY A 95 -9.05 -0.66 11.84
N PHE A 96 -8.75 -1.18 10.65
CA PHE A 96 -7.77 -0.55 9.74
C PHE A 96 -8.21 0.83 9.24
N ARG A 97 -9.49 1.05 9.00
CA ARG A 97 -10.02 2.37 8.60
C ARG A 97 -9.81 3.46 9.65
N ARG A 98 -9.87 3.10 10.94
CA ARG A 98 -9.65 4.04 12.05
C ARG A 98 -8.16 4.34 12.26
N GLY A 99 -7.27 3.44 11.81
CA GLY A 99 -5.84 3.59 11.94
C GLY A 99 -5.27 4.59 10.94
N ARG A 100 -4.33 5.43 11.40
CA ARG A 100 -3.57 6.34 10.52
C ARG A 100 -2.14 5.86 10.39
N ILE A 101 -1.68 5.66 9.16
CA ILE A 101 -0.28 5.35 8.84
C ILE A 101 0.50 6.66 8.81
N HIS A 102 1.09 7.00 9.92
CA HIS A 102 1.86 8.23 10.08
C HIS A 102 2.88 8.08 11.21
N VAL A 103 4.09 8.63 11.03
CA VAL A 103 5.19 8.55 12.00
C VAL A 103 4.87 9.16 13.38
N LYS A 104 3.92 10.09 13.46
CA LYS A 104 3.44 10.66 14.71
C LYS A 104 2.39 9.76 15.42
N ASN A 105 1.87 8.71 14.76
CA ASN A 105 0.93 7.79 15.39
C ASN A 105 1.68 6.71 16.17
N ARG A 106 1.73 6.86 17.49
CA ARG A 106 2.44 5.94 18.41
C ARG A 106 1.96 4.50 18.25
N HIS A 107 0.66 4.27 18.15
CA HIS A 107 0.10 2.93 18.02
C HIS A 107 0.55 2.24 16.72
N TYR A 108 0.50 2.93 15.59
CA TYR A 108 1.03 2.44 14.32
C TYR A 108 2.52 2.12 14.42
N CYS A 109 3.32 3.07 14.93
CA CYS A 109 4.77 2.89 15.02
C CYS A 109 5.16 1.72 15.93
N SER A 110 4.52 1.59 17.12
CA SER A 110 4.81 0.51 18.05
C SER A 110 4.42 -0.86 17.49
N SER A 111 3.24 -0.97 16.87
CA SER A 111 2.77 -2.21 16.25
C SER A 111 3.68 -2.65 15.11
N LEU A 112 4.08 -1.70 14.24
CA LEU A 112 4.98 -2.02 13.12
C LEU A 112 6.37 -2.42 13.60
N ARG A 113 6.97 -1.68 14.55
CA ARG A 113 8.29 -2.04 15.11
C ARG A 113 8.29 -3.39 15.79
N ARG A 114 7.25 -3.71 16.58
CA ARG A 114 7.14 -5.00 17.27
C ARG A 114 7.10 -6.15 16.28
N SER A 115 6.21 -6.10 15.30
CA SER A 115 6.11 -7.16 14.29
C SER A 115 7.34 -7.24 13.38
N ALA A 116 7.98 -6.11 13.07
CA ALA A 116 9.21 -6.07 12.29
C ALA A 116 10.40 -6.71 13.03
N ARG A 117 10.53 -6.50 14.34
CA ARG A 117 11.57 -7.17 15.17
C ARG A 117 11.35 -8.67 15.21
N LEU A 118 10.10 -9.12 15.40
CA LEU A 118 9.77 -10.54 15.35
C LEU A 118 10.14 -11.16 13.99
N LEU A 119 9.77 -10.49 12.91
CA LEU A 119 10.14 -10.92 11.56
C LEU A 119 11.66 -10.98 11.39
N ALA A 120 12.41 -9.98 11.86
CA ALA A 120 13.87 -9.95 11.75
C ALA A 120 14.54 -11.16 12.43
N THR A 121 13.96 -11.65 13.54
CA THR A 121 14.41 -12.87 14.23
C THR A 121 14.09 -14.12 13.39
N GLN A 122 12.91 -14.20 12.79
CA GLN A 122 12.48 -15.34 11.96
C GLN A 122 13.27 -15.45 10.64
N MET A 123 13.63 -14.30 10.06
CA MET A 123 14.38 -14.25 8.79
C MET A 123 15.82 -14.72 8.89
N GLY A 124 16.42 -14.69 10.09
CA GLY A 124 17.88 -14.92 10.22
C GLY A 124 18.73 -13.81 9.63
N SER A 125 20.05 -14.02 9.53
CA SER A 125 21.02 -13.03 9.04
C SER A 125 21.06 -12.88 7.52
N ASP A 126 20.82 -13.96 6.78
CA ASP A 126 21.12 -14.09 5.35
C ASP A 126 19.90 -13.85 4.44
N CYS A 127 18.82 -13.32 5.03
CA CYS A 127 17.59 -13.04 4.31
C CYS A 127 17.40 -11.53 4.09
N GLU A 128 17.12 -11.14 2.86
CA GLU A 128 16.78 -9.76 2.50
C GLU A 128 15.29 -9.48 2.71
N LEU A 129 14.97 -8.27 3.17
CA LEU A 129 13.62 -7.74 3.24
C LEU A 129 13.40 -6.71 2.16
N VAL A 130 12.56 -7.00 1.18
CA VAL A 130 12.26 -6.08 0.08
C VAL A 130 10.98 -5.30 0.36
N LEU A 131 11.08 -3.97 0.46
CA LEU A 131 9.91 -3.10 0.64
C LEU A 131 9.33 -2.69 -0.71
N LEU A 132 8.12 -3.17 -1.01
CA LEU A 132 7.31 -2.71 -2.14
C LEU A 132 6.34 -1.60 -1.68
N GLY A 133 6.84 -0.37 -1.63
CA GLY A 133 6.08 0.76 -1.10
C GLY A 133 6.57 2.13 -1.56
N SER A 134 5.95 3.17 -1.03
CA SER A 134 6.40 4.54 -1.26
C SER A 134 7.70 4.81 -0.51
N LEU A 135 8.69 5.35 -1.20
CA LEU A 135 9.98 5.74 -0.66
C LEU A 135 10.03 7.23 -0.27
N ALA A 136 9.02 8.02 -0.71
CA ALA A 136 9.02 9.49 -0.58
C ALA A 136 8.71 9.99 0.84
N THR A 137 8.11 9.16 1.68
CA THR A 137 7.74 9.56 3.04
C THR A 137 8.34 8.56 4.02
N GLY A 138 9.00 8.99 5.07
CA GLY A 138 9.64 8.12 6.07
C GLY A 138 8.72 7.15 6.82
N LYS A 139 7.41 7.13 6.51
CA LYS A 139 6.40 6.34 7.24
C LYS A 139 6.62 4.83 7.28
N TYR A 140 7.45 4.30 6.38
CA TYR A 140 7.88 2.90 6.37
C TYR A 140 9.38 2.78 6.63
N LEU A 141 10.20 3.46 5.84
CA LEU A 141 11.65 3.35 5.89
C LEU A 141 12.22 3.73 7.26
N ASP A 142 11.75 4.85 7.87
CA ASP A 142 12.25 5.30 9.17
C ASP A 142 11.95 4.32 10.31
N LEU A 143 10.96 3.44 10.12
CA LEU A 143 10.59 2.42 11.10
C LEU A 143 11.29 1.09 10.86
N LEU A 144 11.62 0.76 9.60
CA LEU A 144 12.20 -0.52 9.21
C LEU A 144 13.73 -0.47 9.15
N LYS A 145 14.33 0.64 8.68
CA LYS A 145 15.79 0.80 8.60
C LYS A 145 16.53 0.47 9.91
N PRO A 146 16.10 0.97 11.09
CA PRO A 146 16.82 0.67 12.34
C PRO A 146 16.77 -0.80 12.76
N ILE A 147 15.87 -1.60 12.17
CA ILE A 147 15.68 -3.02 12.50
C ILE A 147 16.42 -3.93 11.54
N PHE A 148 16.38 -3.62 10.25
CA PHE A 148 16.91 -4.50 9.20
C PHE A 148 18.26 -4.04 8.64
N GLY A 149 18.66 -2.77 8.84
CA GLY A 149 19.92 -2.21 8.33
C GLY A 149 20.09 -2.44 6.85
N SER A 150 21.27 -2.93 6.47
CA SER A 150 21.63 -3.24 5.07
C SER A 150 20.79 -4.33 4.42
N ARG A 151 20.09 -5.16 5.21
CA ARG A 151 19.18 -6.19 4.68
C ARG A 151 17.86 -5.62 4.15
N LEU A 152 17.52 -4.36 4.49
CA LEU A 152 16.36 -3.69 3.92
C LEU A 152 16.66 -3.23 2.50
N ARG A 153 15.96 -3.80 1.55
CA ARG A 153 16.09 -3.52 0.12
C ARG A 153 14.88 -2.80 -0.43
N VAL A 154 15.08 -2.06 -1.49
CA VAL A 154 14.01 -1.41 -2.26
C VAL A 154 14.31 -1.56 -3.76
N PRO A 155 13.29 -1.70 -4.62
CA PRO A 155 13.53 -1.70 -6.06
C PRO A 155 14.10 -0.34 -6.51
N GLN A 156 15.23 -0.38 -7.20
CA GLN A 156 15.87 0.82 -7.76
C GLN A 156 14.91 1.56 -8.70
N GLU A 157 14.14 0.82 -9.46
CA GLU A 157 13.18 1.35 -10.43
C GLU A 157 11.97 2.08 -9.78
N PHE A 158 11.83 1.98 -8.45
CA PHE A 158 10.79 2.73 -7.72
C PHE A 158 11.18 4.17 -7.44
N ILE A 159 12.47 4.50 -7.55
CA ILE A 159 12.99 5.85 -7.31
C ILE A 159 12.43 6.80 -8.38
N GLY A 160 11.77 7.87 -7.95
CA GLY A 160 11.15 8.86 -8.85
C GLY A 160 9.89 8.41 -9.59
N ARG A 161 9.44 7.16 -9.43
CA ARG A 161 8.29 6.60 -10.14
C ARG A 161 7.00 6.67 -9.32
N GLY A 162 5.89 7.05 -9.94
CA GLY A 162 4.56 7.10 -9.29
C GLY A 162 3.89 5.73 -9.15
N ASP A 163 2.89 5.63 -8.27
CA ASP A 163 2.24 4.36 -7.89
C ASP A 163 1.60 3.60 -9.07
N MET A 164 0.93 4.29 -9.98
CA MET A 164 0.32 3.64 -11.16
C MET A 164 1.37 3.03 -12.08
N SER A 165 2.44 3.77 -12.35
CA SER A 165 3.57 3.31 -13.15
C SER A 165 4.31 2.14 -12.50
N ARG A 166 4.43 2.13 -11.15
CA ARG A 166 5.01 0.99 -10.40
C ARG A 166 4.14 -0.26 -10.55
N GLY A 167 2.82 -0.12 -10.46
CA GLY A 167 1.90 -1.25 -10.63
C GLY A 167 2.02 -1.92 -11.99
N GLY A 168 2.07 -1.13 -13.07
CA GLY A 168 2.27 -1.65 -14.42
C GLY A 168 3.64 -2.31 -14.61
N LEU A 169 4.71 -1.73 -14.03
CA LEU A 169 6.05 -2.30 -14.05
C LEU A 169 6.07 -3.69 -13.38
N LEU A 170 5.54 -3.81 -12.17
CA LEU A 170 5.51 -5.07 -11.43
C LEU A 170 4.78 -6.18 -12.18
N LEU A 171 3.60 -5.88 -12.77
CA LEU A 171 2.86 -6.86 -13.57
C LEU A 171 3.61 -7.26 -14.86
N ARG A 172 4.36 -6.35 -15.45
CA ARG A 172 5.24 -6.67 -16.59
C ARG A 172 6.35 -7.62 -16.15
N CYS A 173 7.01 -7.34 -15.04
CA CYS A 173 8.07 -8.20 -14.49
C CYS A 173 7.57 -9.62 -14.20
N VAL A 174 6.36 -9.77 -13.64
CA VAL A 174 5.73 -11.08 -13.42
C VAL A 174 5.53 -11.82 -14.74
N ARG A 175 4.97 -11.15 -15.76
CA ARG A 175 4.72 -11.76 -17.07
C ARG A 175 6.00 -12.16 -17.80
N GLU A 176 7.06 -11.38 -17.63
CA GLU A 176 8.38 -11.62 -18.24
C GLU A 176 9.26 -12.54 -17.38
N ASN A 177 8.78 -12.97 -16.20
CA ASN A 177 9.56 -13.68 -15.18
C ASN A 177 10.92 -13.00 -14.90
N ARG A 178 10.92 -11.68 -14.81
CA ARG A 178 12.12 -10.86 -14.65
C ARG A 178 12.05 -10.06 -13.35
N GLU A 179 12.98 -10.33 -12.47
CA GLU A 179 13.08 -9.63 -11.20
C GLU A 179 13.64 -8.20 -11.37
N LEU A 180 13.25 -7.29 -10.47
CA LEU A 180 13.77 -5.93 -10.40
C LEU A 180 15.14 -5.91 -9.71
N ASN A 181 15.92 -4.84 -9.93
CA ASN A 181 17.16 -4.63 -9.21
C ASN A 181 16.89 -4.06 -7.81
N TYR A 182 17.48 -4.64 -6.78
CA TYR A 182 17.32 -4.17 -5.41
C TYR A 182 18.58 -3.48 -4.91
N VAL A 183 18.38 -2.30 -4.31
CA VAL A 183 19.42 -1.53 -3.66
C VAL A 183 19.17 -1.42 -2.16
N ALA A 184 20.23 -1.23 -1.37
CA ALA A 184 20.06 -1.03 0.06
C ALA A 184 19.20 0.23 0.32
N ALA A 185 18.24 0.13 1.21
CA ALA A 185 17.36 1.27 1.52
C ALA A 185 18.12 2.48 2.11
N GLU A 186 19.31 2.24 2.66
CA GLU A 186 20.19 3.29 3.20
C GLU A 186 20.73 4.22 2.11
N THR A 187 20.96 3.70 0.91
CA THR A 187 21.51 4.48 -0.21
C THR A 187 20.46 5.35 -0.90
N VAL A 188 19.18 5.16 -0.57
CA VAL A 188 18.08 5.92 -1.19
C VAL A 188 17.78 7.16 -0.37
N THR A 189 18.17 8.32 -0.89
CA THR A 189 17.71 9.62 -0.35
C THR A 189 16.26 9.85 -0.77
N PRO A 190 15.32 10.09 0.17
CA PRO A 190 13.96 10.46 -0.19
C PRO A 190 13.97 11.73 -1.03
N LEU A 191 13.46 11.66 -2.26
CA LEU A 191 13.23 12.89 -3.04
C LEU A 191 12.19 13.74 -2.29
N PRO A 192 12.43 15.06 -2.15
CA PRO A 192 11.46 15.95 -1.52
C PRO A 192 10.12 15.79 -2.26
N SER A 193 9.06 15.55 -1.50
CA SER A 193 7.71 15.51 -2.05
C SER A 193 7.44 16.84 -2.76
N LYS A 194 7.15 16.80 -4.07
CA LYS A 194 6.66 17.99 -4.78
C LYS A 194 5.43 18.47 -4.01
N SER A 195 5.57 19.57 -3.27
CA SER A 195 4.43 20.26 -2.67
C SER A 195 3.45 20.52 -3.79
N ARG A 196 2.19 20.12 -3.61
CA ARG A 196 1.12 20.54 -4.50
C ARG A 196 1.18 22.07 -4.51
N ARG A 197 1.69 22.67 -5.58
CA ARG A 197 1.47 24.08 -5.86
C ARG A 197 -0.05 24.26 -5.86
N ASN A 198 -0.57 24.97 -4.86
CA ASN A 198 -1.88 25.56 -4.91
C ASN A 198 -1.93 26.41 -6.17
N GLN A 199 -2.54 25.92 -7.23
CA GLN A 199 -3.08 26.77 -8.27
C GLN A 199 -4.29 27.46 -7.64
N SER A 200 -4.06 28.57 -6.99
CA SER A 200 -5.07 29.60 -6.77
C SER A 200 -5.47 30.09 -8.17
N HIS A 201 -6.50 29.49 -8.73
CA HIS A 201 -7.21 30.13 -9.84
C HIS A 201 -7.88 31.37 -9.27
N ASN A 202 -7.25 32.50 -9.55
CA ASN A 202 -7.85 33.81 -9.46
C ASN A 202 -8.97 33.86 -10.52
N VAL A 203 -10.19 33.52 -10.12
CA VAL A 203 -11.38 33.73 -10.92
C VAL A 203 -11.75 35.22 -10.75
N SER A 204 -11.23 36.04 -11.61
CA SER A 204 -11.80 37.34 -11.89
C SER A 204 -13.18 37.17 -12.52
N ASN A 205 -14.16 37.61 -11.77
CA ASN A 205 -15.56 37.69 -12.16
C ASN A 205 -15.74 38.66 -13.33
N PRO A 206 -16.35 38.28 -14.44
CA PRO A 206 -17.00 39.27 -15.29
C PRO A 206 -18.53 39.13 -15.07
N THR A 207 -19.07 40.20 -14.51
CA THR A 207 -20.49 40.53 -14.50
C THR A 207 -21.01 40.58 -15.93
N ALA A 208 -21.83 39.62 -16.32
CA ALA A 208 -22.69 39.73 -17.48
C ALA A 208 -23.99 38.99 -17.20
N LEU A 209 -25.07 39.76 -17.11
CA LEU A 209 -26.47 39.30 -17.05
C LEU A 209 -26.84 38.59 -18.36
N PRO A 210 -27.61 37.52 -18.32
CA PRO A 210 -28.15 36.91 -19.54
C PRO A 210 -29.35 37.69 -20.03
N PRO A 211 -29.61 37.76 -21.36
CA PRO A 211 -30.76 38.44 -21.93
C PRO A 211 -32.06 37.70 -21.63
N SER A 212 -33.11 38.48 -21.35
CA SER A 212 -34.49 38.07 -21.19
C SER A 212 -34.98 37.39 -22.47
N TYR A 213 -35.50 36.15 -22.38
CA TYR A 213 -36.31 35.54 -23.40
C TYR A 213 -37.74 36.09 -23.29
N ASP A 214 -38.20 36.64 -24.40
CA ASP A 214 -39.54 37.15 -24.65
C ASP A 214 -40.45 35.96 -25.00
N ASP A 215 -41.50 35.74 -24.18
CA ASP A 215 -42.57 34.83 -24.42
C ASP A 215 -43.63 35.51 -25.29
N SER A 216 -43.50 35.40 -26.60
CA SER A 216 -44.65 35.58 -27.48
C SER A 216 -44.31 34.93 -28.84
N VAL A 217 -45.09 33.93 -29.16
CA VAL A 217 -45.71 33.57 -30.44
C VAL A 217 -45.89 32.05 -30.56
N LEU A 218 -47.18 31.66 -30.46
CA LEU A 218 -47.88 30.49 -30.99
C LEU A 218 -47.50 29.09 -30.50
#